data_beb7cdcb27a952cad8f6c0a39bf60950
#
_entry.id   beb7cdcb27a952cad8f6c0a39bf60950
#
_cell.length_a   1.000
_cell.length_b   1.000
_cell.length_c   1.000
_cell.angle_alpha   90.00
_cell.angle_beta   90.00
_cell.angle_gamma   90.00
#
_symmetry.space_group_name_H-M   'P 1'
#
loop_
_entity.id
_entity.type
_entity.pdbx_description
1 polymer ?
#
loop_
_entity_poly.entity_id
_entity_poly.type
_entity_poly.pdbx_seq_one_letter_code
_entity_poly.pdbx_strand_id
1 'polypeptide(L)'
;MAAGKYGKYIIEDPKLVTDLANHNFSSASGFTYPDEVYIDKELCPEAGSWLDIVWIWDKTIPPELPGLHSHPFAEIVLLIGSNPRDLRDLGGEVEWGMGEGEDAERFILTGTTAIYAPPGLPHGPLIFNRVDRPILNIAIGLNTGDYV
;
A
#
# COMPACT_ATOMS: atom_id res chain seq x y z
N MET A 1 14.20 12.32 13.99
CA MET A 1 13.75 13.48 13.17
C MET A 1 14.94 14.31 12.79
N ALA A 2 15.04 14.73 11.55
CA ALA A 2 16.12 15.60 11.09
C ALA A 2 16.06 16.98 11.78
N ALA A 3 17.22 17.57 12.03
CA ALA A 3 17.34 18.85 12.70
C ALA A 3 17.21 20.02 11.72
N GLY A 4 17.10 21.24 12.27
CA GLY A 4 17.08 22.49 11.53
C GLY A 4 15.66 22.96 11.17
N LYS A 5 15.60 24.09 10.45
CA LYS A 5 14.37 24.79 10.10
C LYS A 5 13.41 23.90 9.27
N TYR A 6 13.93 23.06 8.42
CA TYR A 6 13.16 22.23 7.51
C TYR A 6 13.12 20.75 7.91
N GLY A 7 13.72 20.39 9.04
CA GLY A 7 13.79 19.01 9.53
C GLY A 7 12.42 18.37 9.73
N LYS A 8 11.39 19.17 10.04
CA LYS A 8 10.02 18.70 10.20
C LYS A 8 9.43 18.10 8.92
N TYR A 9 10.03 18.34 7.77
CA TYR A 9 9.60 17.78 6.49
C TYR A 9 10.40 16.54 6.08
N ILE A 10 11.40 16.16 6.86
CA ILE A 10 12.28 15.02 6.56
C ILE A 10 11.99 13.91 7.56
N ILE A 11 11.30 12.89 7.12
CA ILE A 11 10.86 11.80 7.98
C ILE A 11 11.77 10.60 7.72
N GLU A 12 12.67 10.34 8.66
CA GLU A 12 13.61 9.21 8.61
C GLU A 12 13.13 8.03 9.44
N ASP A 13 12.36 8.30 10.51
CA ASP A 13 11.85 7.28 11.41
C ASP A 13 10.35 7.07 11.17
N PRO A 14 9.96 5.96 10.55
CA PRO A 14 8.55 5.70 10.31
C PRO A 14 7.79 5.38 11.59
N LYS A 15 6.50 5.62 11.56
CA LYS A 15 5.57 5.11 12.55
C LYS A 15 5.25 3.66 12.20
N LEU A 16 5.39 2.75 13.16
CA LEU A 16 5.09 1.33 12.96
C LEU A 16 3.64 1.06 13.37
N VAL A 17 2.87 0.49 12.45
CA VAL A 17 1.44 0.21 12.66
C VAL A 17 1.19 -1.28 12.57
N THR A 18 0.57 -1.85 13.59
CA THR A 18 0.32 -3.29 13.70
C THR A 18 -1.10 -3.69 13.34
N ASP A 19 -2.06 -2.80 13.62
CA ASP A 19 -3.48 -3.11 13.42
C ASP A 19 -4.19 -1.97 12.71
N LEU A 20 -4.84 -2.29 11.61
CA LEU A 20 -5.69 -1.37 10.87
C LEU A 20 -7.11 -1.94 10.81
N ALA A 21 -8.12 -1.06 10.61
CA ALA A 21 -9.51 -1.45 10.57
C ALA A 21 -9.82 -2.54 9.53
N ASN A 22 -9.15 -2.47 8.38
CA ASN A 22 -9.35 -3.40 7.25
C ASN A 22 -8.20 -4.39 7.07
N HIS A 23 -7.20 -4.33 7.95
CA HIS A 23 -5.98 -5.10 7.83
C HIS A 23 -5.57 -5.61 9.21
N ASN A 24 -5.75 -6.88 9.47
CA ASN A 24 -5.22 -7.53 10.66
C ASN A 24 -4.05 -8.43 10.26
N PHE A 25 -2.85 -7.99 10.60
CA PHE A 25 -1.62 -8.63 10.17
C PHE A 25 -0.96 -9.49 11.23
N SER A 26 -1.59 -9.69 12.39
CA SER A 26 -0.94 -10.32 13.56
C SER A 26 -0.38 -11.72 13.30
N SER A 27 -0.91 -12.45 12.32
CA SER A 27 -0.42 -13.78 11.92
C SER A 27 -0.02 -13.85 10.46
N ALA A 28 0.20 -12.68 9.83
CA ALA A 28 0.49 -12.60 8.40
C ALA A 28 1.99 -12.78 8.12
N SER A 29 2.31 -13.17 6.89
CA SER A 29 3.68 -13.36 6.44
C SER A 29 3.83 -13.03 4.93
N GLY A 30 5.08 -12.97 4.47
CA GLY A 30 5.40 -12.69 3.07
C GLY A 30 5.64 -11.22 2.77
N PHE A 31 5.56 -10.34 3.75
CA PHE A 31 5.72 -8.89 3.58
C PHE A 31 6.30 -8.22 4.82
N THR A 32 6.75 -6.97 4.67
CA THR A 32 7.25 -6.16 5.79
C THR A 32 6.13 -5.93 6.82
N TYR A 33 6.39 -6.29 8.06
CA TYR A 33 5.47 -6.13 9.16
C TYR A 33 6.26 -5.78 10.43
N PRO A 34 5.85 -4.77 11.24
CA PRO A 34 4.68 -3.87 11.07
C PRO A 34 4.74 -2.98 9.82
N ASP A 35 3.59 -2.45 9.42
CA ASP A 35 3.53 -1.46 8.35
C ASP A 35 4.32 -0.21 8.72
N GLU A 36 5.08 0.32 7.79
CA GLU A 36 5.92 1.50 8.00
C GLU A 36 5.26 2.73 7.37
N VAL A 37 4.71 3.59 8.22
CA VAL A 37 4.07 4.85 7.80
C VAL A 37 5.09 5.97 7.88
N TYR A 38 5.39 6.58 6.74
CA TYR A 38 6.37 7.66 6.65
C TYR A 38 5.75 9.04 6.66
N ILE A 39 4.48 9.18 6.32
CA ILE A 39 3.74 10.44 6.41
C ILE A 39 2.35 10.16 6.95
N ASP A 40 1.94 10.90 7.96
CA ASP A 40 0.57 11.02 8.43
C ASP A 40 0.42 12.33 9.22
N LYS A 41 -0.72 12.57 9.84
CA LYS A 41 -0.96 13.83 10.58
C LYS A 41 -0.05 14.01 11.79
N GLU A 42 0.48 12.94 12.34
CA GLU A 42 1.39 13.02 13.49
C GLU A 42 2.83 13.33 13.04
N LEU A 43 3.28 12.67 11.98
CA LEU A 43 4.64 12.80 11.48
C LEU A 43 4.86 14.08 10.69
N CYS A 44 3.90 14.44 9.84
CA CYS A 44 4.00 15.62 8.98
C CYS A 44 2.60 16.22 8.73
N PRO A 45 2.05 16.98 9.69
CA PRO A 45 0.68 17.49 9.60
C PRO A 45 0.38 18.31 8.35
N GLU A 46 1.36 19.06 7.86
CA GLU A 46 1.19 19.91 6.68
C GLU A 46 0.98 19.13 5.38
N ALA A 47 1.35 17.85 5.34
CA ALA A 47 1.16 17.03 4.14
C ALA A 47 -0.32 16.76 3.83
N GLY A 48 -1.17 16.71 4.85
CA GLY A 48 -2.62 16.48 4.68
C GLY A 48 -2.95 15.14 4.03
N SER A 49 -2.06 14.18 4.10
CA SER A 49 -2.18 12.87 3.48
C SER A 49 -1.35 11.88 4.30
N TRP A 50 -1.52 10.59 4.04
CA TRP A 50 -0.65 9.59 4.64
C TRP A 50 0.04 8.75 3.55
N LEU A 51 1.19 8.17 3.90
CA LEU A 51 1.98 7.32 3.02
C LEU A 51 2.57 6.18 3.83
N ASP A 52 2.36 4.95 3.36
CA ASP A 52 3.03 3.78 3.89
C ASP A 52 3.88 3.08 2.84
N ILE A 53 4.83 2.28 3.30
CA ILE A 53 5.74 1.51 2.46
C ILE A 53 5.82 0.09 2.99
N VAL A 54 5.60 -0.89 2.11
CA VAL A 54 5.66 -2.31 2.45
C VAL A 54 6.40 -3.05 1.35
N TRP A 55 7.41 -3.83 1.71
CA TRP A 55 8.01 -4.79 0.79
C TRP A 55 7.24 -6.12 0.83
N ILE A 56 6.99 -6.69 -0.34
CA ILE A 56 6.42 -8.03 -0.49
C ILE A 56 7.51 -8.91 -1.07
N TRP A 57 7.85 -10.02 -0.41
CA TRP A 57 8.90 -10.93 -0.88
C TRP A 57 8.43 -12.35 -1.14
N ASP A 58 7.19 -12.68 -0.78
CA ASP A 58 6.56 -13.96 -1.03
C ASP A 58 5.05 -13.79 -1.15
N LYS A 59 4.34 -14.83 -1.54
CA LYS A 59 2.89 -14.82 -1.45
C LYS A 59 2.47 -14.46 -0.04
N THR A 60 1.55 -13.52 0.09
CA THR A 60 1.10 -13.10 1.42
C THR A 60 0.19 -14.15 2.05
N ILE A 61 0.27 -14.27 3.36
CA ILE A 61 -0.63 -15.07 4.17
C ILE A 61 -1.27 -14.14 5.20
N PRO A 62 -2.60 -13.98 5.22
CA PRO A 62 -3.59 -14.58 4.30
C PRO A 62 -3.45 -14.06 2.87
N PRO A 63 -3.96 -14.81 1.85
CA PRO A 63 -3.76 -14.43 0.44
C PRO A 63 -4.46 -13.13 0.05
N GLU A 64 -5.61 -12.83 0.61
CA GLU A 64 -6.31 -11.56 0.40
C GLU A 64 -5.89 -10.56 1.46
N LEU A 65 -4.92 -9.72 1.12
CA LEU A 65 -4.34 -8.79 2.07
C LEU A 65 -4.01 -7.45 1.37
N PRO A 66 -4.90 -6.45 1.44
CA PRO A 66 -6.21 -6.48 2.09
C PRO A 66 -7.30 -7.20 1.29
N GLY A 67 -8.40 -7.50 1.97
CA GLY A 67 -9.63 -7.94 1.31
C GLY A 67 -10.41 -6.77 0.71
N LEU A 68 -11.62 -7.06 0.20
CA LEU A 68 -12.51 -6.04 -0.34
C LEU A 68 -12.93 -5.07 0.76
N HIS A 69 -12.73 -3.77 0.52
CA HIS A 69 -13.12 -2.70 1.44
C HIS A 69 -13.29 -1.38 0.70
N SER A 70 -13.78 -0.37 1.38
CA SER A 70 -13.84 1.00 0.89
C SER A 70 -13.54 1.97 2.02
N HIS A 71 -13.21 3.21 1.68
CA HIS A 71 -13.03 4.29 2.64
C HIS A 71 -13.41 5.63 2.01
N PRO A 72 -13.66 6.67 2.84
CA PRO A 72 -14.21 7.94 2.33
C PRO A 72 -13.18 8.83 1.64
N PHE A 73 -11.92 8.45 1.59
CA PHE A 73 -10.85 9.20 0.92
C PHE A 73 -10.37 8.45 -0.33
N ALA A 74 -9.75 9.19 -1.26
CA ALA A 74 -9.10 8.59 -2.41
C ALA A 74 -7.77 7.96 -2.01
N GLU A 75 -7.41 6.86 -2.65
CA GLU A 75 -6.15 6.17 -2.41
C GLU A 75 -5.38 5.97 -3.70
N ILE A 76 -4.07 6.14 -3.64
CA ILE A 76 -3.15 5.71 -4.70
C ILE A 76 -2.36 4.52 -4.16
N VAL A 77 -2.32 3.43 -4.93
CA VAL A 77 -1.50 2.26 -4.63
C VAL A 77 -0.48 2.10 -5.75
N LEU A 78 0.78 2.00 -5.37
CA LEU A 78 1.88 1.74 -6.29
C LEU A 78 2.42 0.34 -6.03
N LEU A 79 2.51 -0.46 -7.10
CA LEU A 79 3.17 -1.75 -7.10
C LEU A 79 4.40 -1.62 -8.00
N ILE A 80 5.58 -1.68 -7.41
CA ILE A 80 6.83 -1.36 -8.09
C ILE A 80 7.74 -2.58 -8.07
N GLY A 81 8.19 -2.99 -9.26
CA GLY A 81 9.17 -4.07 -9.37
C GLY A 81 10.56 -3.65 -8.91
N SER A 82 11.36 -4.62 -8.50
CA SER A 82 12.72 -4.40 -8.00
C SER A 82 13.80 -4.65 -9.06
N ASN A 83 13.45 -4.60 -10.34
CA ASN A 83 14.42 -4.69 -11.43
C ASN A 83 14.88 -3.26 -11.81
N PRO A 84 16.11 -2.86 -11.45
CA PRO A 84 16.56 -1.49 -11.72
C PRO A 84 16.81 -1.22 -13.21
N ARG A 85 16.84 -2.25 -14.04
CA ARG A 85 17.08 -2.13 -15.48
C ARG A 85 15.79 -2.07 -16.29
N ASP A 86 14.69 -2.50 -15.71
CA ASP A 86 13.37 -2.43 -16.33
C ASP A 86 12.30 -2.20 -15.26
N LEU A 87 11.95 -0.95 -15.06
CA LEU A 87 10.96 -0.58 -14.05
C LEU A 87 9.58 -1.19 -14.32
N ARG A 88 9.28 -1.51 -15.59
CA ARG A 88 8.00 -2.11 -15.95
C ARG A 88 7.88 -3.59 -15.55
N ASP A 89 9.00 -4.24 -15.29
CA ASP A 89 9.02 -5.63 -14.84
C ASP A 89 8.68 -5.70 -13.35
N LEU A 90 7.46 -6.12 -13.01
CA LEU A 90 7.02 -6.23 -11.63
C LEU A 90 7.76 -7.33 -10.87
N GLY A 91 8.18 -8.38 -11.56
CA GLY A 91 8.82 -9.53 -10.93
C GLY A 91 7.84 -10.46 -10.23
N GLY A 92 6.60 -10.50 -10.71
CA GLY A 92 5.55 -11.34 -10.16
C GLY A 92 4.23 -11.11 -10.88
N GLU A 93 3.19 -11.69 -10.31
CA GLU A 93 1.82 -11.52 -10.77
C GLU A 93 0.92 -11.16 -9.60
N VAL A 94 0.20 -10.05 -9.75
CA VAL A 94 -0.68 -9.52 -8.72
C VAL A 94 -2.09 -9.42 -9.27
N GLU A 95 -3.07 -9.80 -8.47
CA GLU A 95 -4.47 -9.65 -8.77
C GLU A 95 -5.05 -8.49 -7.96
N TRP A 96 -5.79 -7.61 -8.61
CA TRP A 96 -6.43 -6.46 -7.98
C TRP A 96 -7.90 -6.37 -8.38
N GLY A 97 -8.77 -6.22 -7.39
CA GLY A 97 -10.20 -6.04 -7.62
C GLY A 97 -10.65 -4.59 -7.45
N MET A 98 -11.61 -4.17 -8.27
CA MET A 98 -12.32 -2.89 -8.14
C MET A 98 -13.82 -3.12 -8.32
N GLY A 99 -14.61 -2.41 -7.52
CA GLY A 99 -16.07 -2.60 -7.50
C GLY A 99 -16.47 -3.80 -6.66
N GLU A 100 -17.77 -4.00 -6.53
CA GLU A 100 -18.34 -5.12 -5.79
C GLU A 100 -19.55 -5.71 -6.51
N GLY A 101 -19.92 -6.95 -6.15
CA GLY A 101 -21.08 -7.63 -6.73
C GLY A 101 -20.94 -7.82 -8.24
N GLU A 102 -21.98 -7.51 -8.97
CA GLU A 102 -22.01 -7.67 -10.44
C GLU A 102 -21.11 -6.68 -11.16
N ASP A 103 -20.78 -5.55 -10.53
CA ASP A 103 -19.90 -4.53 -11.10
C ASP A 103 -18.41 -4.79 -10.83
N ALA A 104 -18.09 -5.83 -10.09
CA ALA A 104 -16.71 -6.12 -9.73
C ALA A 104 -15.90 -6.53 -10.95
N GLU A 105 -14.69 -5.94 -11.05
CA GLU A 105 -13.71 -6.29 -12.08
C GLU A 105 -12.40 -6.74 -11.41
N ARG A 106 -11.74 -7.71 -12.02
CA ARG A 106 -10.43 -8.21 -11.57
C ARG A 106 -9.39 -7.95 -12.65
N PHE A 107 -8.24 -7.45 -12.20
CA PHE A 107 -7.11 -7.10 -13.06
C PHE A 107 -5.91 -7.95 -12.67
N ILE A 108 -5.23 -8.50 -13.67
CA ILE A 108 -3.98 -9.23 -13.48
C ILE A 108 -2.83 -8.32 -13.89
N LEU A 109 -1.97 -8.04 -12.93
CA LEU A 109 -0.89 -7.07 -13.07
C LEU A 109 0.45 -7.79 -13.05
N THR A 110 1.24 -7.61 -14.11
CA THR A 110 2.58 -8.18 -14.23
C THR A 110 3.67 -7.12 -14.43
N GLY A 111 3.26 -5.87 -14.50
CA GLY A 111 4.15 -4.71 -14.60
C GLY A 111 4.00 -3.76 -13.42
N THR A 112 4.96 -2.88 -13.24
CA THR A 112 4.83 -1.77 -12.30
C THR A 112 3.57 -0.98 -12.63
N THR A 113 2.71 -0.78 -11.63
CA THR A 113 1.36 -0.25 -11.83
C THR A 113 1.03 0.79 -10.76
N ALA A 114 0.40 1.86 -11.17
CA ALA A 114 -0.26 2.80 -10.26
C ALA A 114 -1.78 2.59 -10.34
N ILE A 115 -2.43 2.52 -9.19
CA ILE A 115 -3.87 2.34 -9.07
C ILE A 115 -4.43 3.55 -8.35
N TYR A 116 -5.50 4.13 -8.90
CA TYR A 116 -6.27 5.16 -8.22
C TYR A 116 -7.62 4.60 -7.81
N ALA A 117 -7.91 4.62 -6.52
CA ALA A 117 -9.21 4.24 -5.97
C ALA A 117 -9.95 5.51 -5.54
N PRO A 118 -11.03 5.92 -6.26
CA PRO A 118 -11.83 7.07 -5.86
C PRO A 118 -12.46 6.91 -4.47
N PRO A 119 -12.81 8.02 -3.79
CA PRO A 119 -13.50 7.93 -2.52
C PRO A 119 -14.77 7.08 -2.61
N GLY A 120 -14.97 6.18 -1.66
CA GLY A 120 -16.16 5.34 -1.56
C GLY A 120 -16.24 4.17 -2.53
N LEU A 121 -15.32 4.06 -3.49
CA LEU A 121 -15.33 2.91 -4.39
C LEU A 121 -14.79 1.67 -3.67
N PRO A 122 -15.55 0.58 -3.60
CA PRO A 122 -15.04 -0.69 -3.10
C PRO A 122 -13.85 -1.17 -3.95
N HIS A 123 -12.79 -1.59 -3.32
CA HIS A 123 -11.58 -2.08 -3.99
C HIS A 123 -10.91 -3.18 -3.18
N GLY A 124 -10.04 -3.93 -3.85
CA GLY A 124 -9.53 -5.19 -3.34
C GLY A 124 -10.37 -6.37 -3.85
N PRO A 125 -9.98 -7.58 -3.51
CA PRO A 125 -8.78 -7.91 -2.75
C PRO A 125 -7.50 -7.63 -3.53
N LEU A 126 -6.39 -7.51 -2.79
CA LEU A 126 -5.04 -7.50 -3.34
C LEU A 126 -4.46 -8.89 -3.09
N ILE A 127 -4.07 -9.57 -4.15
CA ILE A 127 -3.59 -10.95 -4.07
C ILE A 127 -2.28 -11.06 -4.84
N PHE A 128 -1.22 -11.51 -4.17
CA PHE A 128 0.07 -11.78 -4.80
C PHE A 128 0.10 -13.23 -5.23
N ASN A 129 -0.26 -13.49 -6.49
CA ASN A 129 -0.31 -14.84 -7.05
C ASN A 129 1.09 -15.47 -7.20
N ARG A 130 2.07 -14.63 -7.52
CA ARG A 130 3.46 -15.05 -7.68
C ARG A 130 4.37 -13.85 -7.35
N VAL A 131 5.43 -14.11 -6.61
CA VAL A 131 6.46 -13.12 -6.29
C VAL A 131 7.82 -13.75 -6.59
N ASP A 132 8.39 -13.41 -7.74
CA ASP A 132 9.70 -13.93 -8.17
C ASP A 132 10.84 -13.08 -7.60
N ARG A 133 10.61 -11.79 -7.43
CA ARG A 133 11.52 -10.83 -6.81
C ARG A 133 10.70 -9.90 -5.91
N PRO A 134 11.32 -9.27 -4.90
CA PRO A 134 10.58 -8.36 -4.03
C PRO A 134 9.82 -7.28 -4.79
N ILE A 135 8.58 -7.03 -4.38
CA ILE A 135 7.70 -6.00 -4.93
C ILE A 135 7.54 -4.92 -3.86
N LEU A 136 7.76 -3.67 -4.24
CA LEU A 136 7.53 -2.53 -3.35
C LEU A 136 6.08 -2.08 -3.50
N ASN A 137 5.35 -2.08 -2.39
CA ASN A 137 3.98 -1.57 -2.33
C ASN A 137 4.00 -0.26 -1.55
N ILE A 138 3.59 0.82 -2.22
CA ILE A 138 3.42 2.12 -1.58
C ILE A 138 1.94 2.48 -1.67
N ALA A 139 1.34 2.84 -0.54
CA ALA A 139 -0.03 3.32 -0.50
C ALA A 139 -0.06 4.77 0.00
N ILE A 140 -0.91 5.59 -0.61
CA ILE A 140 -1.06 7.00 -0.28
C ILE A 140 -2.54 7.30 -0.12
N GLY A 141 -2.93 7.72 1.10
CA GLY A 141 -4.26 8.24 1.35
C GLY A 141 -4.28 9.74 1.10
N LEU A 142 -5.08 10.19 0.14
CA LEU A 142 -5.13 11.58 -0.29
C LEU A 142 -6.13 12.38 0.56
N ASN A 143 -5.71 13.58 0.97
CA ASN A 143 -6.55 14.52 1.73
C ASN A 143 -7.11 13.90 3.02
N THR A 144 -6.34 13.05 3.65
CA THR A 144 -6.65 12.44 4.94
C THR A 144 -5.38 12.31 5.76
N GLY A 145 -5.45 12.74 7.02
CA GLY A 145 -4.29 12.69 7.92
C GLY A 145 -4.23 11.41 8.76
N ASP A 146 -5.34 10.70 8.86
CA ASP A 146 -5.42 9.47 9.65
C ASP A 146 -5.09 8.26 8.78
N TYR A 147 -4.05 7.53 9.19
CA TYR A 147 -3.72 6.27 8.54
C TYR A 147 -4.69 5.18 9.00
N VAL A 148 -5.48 4.68 8.09
CA VAL A 148 -6.50 3.65 8.36
C VAL A 148 -6.53 2.57 7.27
#